data_aa3424e530e361df09da9a0993fbcf23
#
_entry.id   aa3424e530e361df09da9a0993fbcf23
#
_cell.length_a   1.000
_cell.length_b   1.000
_cell.length_c   1.000
_cell.angle_alpha   90.00
_cell.angle_beta   90.00
_cell.angle_gamma   90.00
#
_symmetry.space_group_name_H-M   'P 1'
#
loop_
_entity.id
_entity.type
_entity.pdbx_description
1 polymer ?
#
loop_
_entity_poly.entity_id
_entity_poly.type
_entity_poly.pdbx_seq_one_letter_code
_entity_poly.pdbx_strand_id
1 'polypeptide(L)'
;TPRNAAMYVHQSRDCSTLIEAKTMWNQNSRDRIWATIEQQWDIIIIGGGISGAGILREATRMGLNCLLVEQKDFAWGTSSRSSKLVHGGLRYLKEGRLRLTRDAVREREQLLQDGPGLIEPVDFLLATYDGERPGRLVYSAGLTIYDLLALRWSHRYYSTLDFKLMAGQLTQEGLEGGFRYGDALTDDARLVLRVIREAVAGGATAINYTRAEGVIKDSNGHVQGVHLYD
;
A
#
# COMPACT_ATOMS: atom_id res chain seq x y z
N THR A 1 6.02 5.01 33.02
CA THR A 1 5.21 6.24 33.15
C THR A 1 4.85 6.68 31.75
N PRO A 2 3.56 6.94 31.45
CA PRO A 2 3.15 7.42 30.13
C PRO A 2 3.84 8.75 29.81
N ARG A 3 4.25 8.93 28.55
CA ARG A 3 4.89 10.15 28.05
C ARG A 3 3.88 10.99 27.30
N ASN A 4 3.83 12.28 27.58
CA ASN A 4 2.98 13.26 26.89
C ASN A 4 3.89 14.31 26.24
N ALA A 5 3.59 14.69 25.00
CA ALA A 5 4.26 15.75 24.28
C ALA A 5 3.27 16.62 23.51
N ALA A 6 3.55 17.91 23.43
CA ALA A 6 2.87 18.85 22.57
C ALA A 6 3.78 19.23 21.40
N MET A 7 3.29 19.15 20.17
CA MET A 7 4.08 19.41 18.97
C MET A 7 3.50 20.52 18.11
N TYR A 8 4.37 21.30 17.50
CA TYR A 8 4.03 22.48 16.73
C TYR A 8 4.46 22.38 15.26
N VAL A 9 3.66 22.91 14.34
CA VAL A 9 3.95 22.99 12.91
C VAL A 9 4.31 24.44 12.55
N HIS A 10 5.39 24.67 11.80
CA HIS A 10 5.88 26.01 11.45
C HIS A 10 5.76 26.32 9.95
N GLN A 11 5.58 27.61 9.60
CA GLN A 11 5.32 28.07 8.25
C GLN A 11 6.52 28.67 7.50
N SER A 12 7.77 28.64 7.99
CA SER A 12 8.94 29.14 7.24
C SER A 12 10.26 28.49 7.65
N ARG A 13 11.20 28.31 6.69
CA ARG A 13 12.48 27.65 6.90
C ARG A 13 13.68 28.55 6.65
N ASP A 14 14.68 28.30 7.47
CA ASP A 14 16.09 28.54 7.16
C ASP A 14 16.79 27.17 6.96
N CYS A 15 17.44 26.98 5.82
CA CYS A 15 17.85 25.67 5.29
C CYS A 15 19.33 25.37 5.60
N SER A 16 19.75 25.39 6.86
CA SER A 16 21.15 25.16 7.24
C SER A 16 21.39 24.26 8.45
N THR A 17 20.62 23.18 8.63
CA THR A 17 20.97 22.18 9.63
C THR A 17 21.27 20.83 8.98
N LEU A 18 22.53 20.43 9.10
CA LEU A 18 23.13 19.18 8.68
C LEU A 18 22.22 17.99 8.96
N ILE A 19 21.89 17.24 7.91
CA ILE A 19 21.28 15.93 7.97
C ILE A 19 22.32 14.99 8.58
N GLU A 20 22.38 14.88 9.90
CA GLU A 20 22.92 13.68 10.53
C GLU A 20 22.07 12.51 10.04
N ALA A 21 22.71 11.51 9.44
CA ALA A 21 22.05 10.31 8.96
C ALA A 21 21.22 9.71 10.12
N LYS A 22 19.90 9.93 10.10
CA LYS A 22 18.98 9.34 11.07
C LYS A 22 19.13 7.83 10.91
N THR A 23 19.86 7.21 11.85
CA THR A 23 20.12 5.78 11.85
C THR A 23 18.80 5.01 11.83
N MET A 24 18.72 3.97 10.99
CA MET A 24 17.58 3.03 10.95
C MET A 24 17.17 2.62 12.38
N TRP A 25 15.90 2.26 12.56
CA TRP A 25 15.35 1.82 13.84
C TRP A 25 16.24 0.78 14.53
N ASN A 26 16.54 1.02 15.78
CA ASN A 26 17.24 0.13 16.70
C ASN A 26 16.59 0.20 18.09
N GLN A 27 17.11 -0.54 19.07
CA GLN A 27 16.53 -0.63 20.41
C GLN A 27 16.32 0.75 21.10
N ASN A 28 17.15 1.74 20.80
CA ASN A 28 17.09 3.08 21.41
C ASN A 28 16.35 4.11 20.52
N SER A 29 15.79 3.70 19.39
CA SER A 29 15.17 4.64 18.44
C SER A 29 13.96 5.34 19.03
N ARG A 30 13.15 4.63 19.82
CA ARG A 30 11.96 5.21 20.46
C ARG A 30 12.32 6.34 21.41
N ASP A 31 13.29 6.12 22.31
CA ASP A 31 13.71 7.15 23.28
C ASP A 31 14.31 8.37 22.58
N ARG A 32 15.09 8.16 21.51
CA ARG A 32 15.64 9.26 20.70
C ARG A 32 14.55 10.06 19.99
N ILE A 33 13.54 9.39 19.42
CA ILE A 33 12.41 10.07 18.79
C ILE A 33 11.67 10.91 19.84
N TRP A 34 11.35 10.34 21.00
CA TRP A 34 10.69 11.08 22.08
C TRP A 34 11.50 12.27 22.60
N ALA A 35 12.82 12.18 22.65
CA ALA A 35 13.69 13.28 23.05
C ALA A 35 13.67 14.47 22.09
N THR A 36 13.28 14.25 20.83
CA THR A 36 13.27 15.27 19.77
C THR A 36 11.87 15.52 19.18
N ILE A 37 10.82 14.89 19.74
CA ILE A 37 9.50 14.89 19.12
C ILE A 37 8.84 16.27 19.13
N GLU A 38 9.18 17.12 20.10
CA GLU A 38 8.66 18.49 20.24
C GLU A 38 9.28 19.51 19.27
N GLN A 39 10.19 19.07 18.39
CA GLN A 39 10.73 19.94 17.34
C GLN A 39 9.62 20.37 16.36
N GLN A 40 9.94 21.35 15.52
CA GLN A 40 9.03 21.79 14.44
C GLN A 40 9.01 20.79 13.30
N TRP A 41 7.81 20.49 12.82
CA TRP A 41 7.54 19.61 11.70
C TRP A 41 6.83 20.39 10.59
N ASP A 42 7.17 20.12 9.33
CA ASP A 42 6.40 20.65 8.21
C ASP A 42 5.07 19.90 8.06
N ILE A 43 5.10 18.58 8.29
CA ILE A 43 3.90 17.73 8.21
C ILE A 43 3.91 16.72 9.36
N ILE A 44 2.77 16.61 10.05
CA ILE A 44 2.48 15.52 11.00
C ILE A 44 1.40 14.65 10.39
N ILE A 45 1.71 13.35 10.23
CA ILE A 45 0.83 12.35 9.63
C ILE A 45 0.29 11.46 10.75
N ILE A 46 -1.02 11.41 10.90
CA ILE A 46 -1.71 10.59 11.91
C ILE A 46 -2.24 9.33 11.22
N GLY A 47 -1.67 8.18 11.58
CA GLY A 47 -2.02 6.86 11.05
C GLY A 47 -0.92 6.24 10.18
N GLY A 48 -0.43 5.07 10.62
CA GLY A 48 0.66 4.30 10.00
C GLY A 48 0.19 3.19 9.06
N GLY A 49 -0.94 3.38 8.36
CA GLY A 49 -1.37 2.51 7.26
C GLY A 49 -0.71 2.89 5.93
N ILE A 50 -1.11 2.23 4.84
CA ILE A 50 -0.51 2.44 3.50
C ILE A 50 -0.62 3.89 3.02
N SER A 51 -1.73 4.56 3.32
CA SER A 51 -1.92 5.97 2.92
C SER A 51 -0.96 6.89 3.66
N GLY A 52 -0.85 6.74 5.00
CA GLY A 52 0.10 7.54 5.79
C GLY A 52 1.55 7.24 5.43
N ALA A 53 1.89 5.97 5.18
CA ALA A 53 3.21 5.57 4.70
C ALA A 53 3.56 6.21 3.35
N GLY A 54 2.61 6.21 2.40
CA GLY A 54 2.77 6.85 1.10
C GLY A 54 2.97 8.36 1.20
N ILE A 55 2.15 9.05 2.01
CA ILE A 55 2.29 10.49 2.27
C ILE A 55 3.66 10.78 2.89
N LEU A 56 4.08 10.00 3.89
CA LEU A 56 5.38 10.15 4.54
C LEU A 56 6.52 10.06 3.53
N ARG A 57 6.50 9.04 2.67
CA ARG A 57 7.54 8.83 1.66
C ARG A 57 7.62 9.98 0.67
N GLU A 58 6.49 10.38 0.09
CA GLU A 58 6.48 11.44 -0.93
C GLU A 58 6.84 12.80 -0.34
N ALA A 59 6.30 13.17 0.84
CA ALA A 59 6.67 14.40 1.51
C ALA A 59 8.16 14.46 1.87
N THR A 60 8.73 13.34 2.32
CA THR A 60 10.17 13.23 2.60
C THR A 60 11.01 13.40 1.32
N ARG A 61 10.59 12.82 0.19
CA ARG A 61 11.25 13.01 -1.12
C ARG A 61 11.21 14.45 -1.59
N MET A 62 10.18 15.20 -1.20
CA MET A 62 10.09 16.65 -1.45
C MET A 62 10.98 17.48 -0.50
N GLY A 63 11.70 16.86 0.40
CA GLY A 63 12.60 17.52 1.36
C GLY A 63 11.90 18.08 2.60
N LEU A 64 10.65 17.69 2.87
CA LEU A 64 9.90 18.14 4.03
C LEU A 64 10.32 17.36 5.29
N ASN A 65 10.35 18.04 6.45
CA ASN A 65 10.55 17.41 7.74
C ASN A 65 9.23 16.80 8.23
N CYS A 66 9.13 15.47 8.21
CA CYS A 66 7.88 14.76 8.43
C CYS A 66 7.92 13.87 9.65
N LEU A 67 6.82 13.86 10.41
CA LEU A 67 6.56 12.92 11.48
C LEU A 67 5.31 12.11 11.16
N LEU A 68 5.42 10.78 11.28
CA LEU A 68 4.28 9.86 11.25
C LEU A 68 4.10 9.25 12.64
N VAL A 69 2.87 9.33 13.15
CA VAL A 69 2.48 8.71 14.42
C VAL A 69 1.37 7.68 14.19
N GLU A 70 1.47 6.53 14.87
CA GLU A 70 0.49 5.46 14.82
C GLU A 70 0.17 4.98 16.24
N GLN A 71 -1.13 4.91 16.57
CA GLN A 71 -1.56 4.54 17.92
C GLN A 71 -1.35 3.06 18.27
N LYS A 72 -1.24 2.20 17.26
CA LYS A 72 -0.97 0.77 17.40
C LYS A 72 0.29 0.42 16.64
N ASP A 73 0.42 -0.82 16.18
CA ASP A 73 1.52 -1.16 15.29
C ASP A 73 1.28 -0.62 13.87
N PHE A 74 2.34 -0.41 13.11
CA PHE A 74 2.20 -0.01 11.72
C PHE A 74 1.39 -1.04 10.94
N ALA A 75 0.60 -0.57 10.00
CA ALA A 75 -0.35 -1.37 9.22
C ALA A 75 -1.47 -2.06 10.03
N TRP A 76 -1.63 -1.79 11.30
CA TRP A 76 -2.61 -2.45 12.17
C TRP A 76 -4.03 -2.53 11.61
N GLY A 77 -4.48 -1.50 10.92
CA GLY A 77 -5.84 -1.37 10.40
C GLY A 77 -6.07 -2.21 9.12
N THR A 78 -6.77 -1.63 8.15
CA THR A 78 -7.08 -2.23 6.85
C THR A 78 -5.85 -2.70 6.09
N SER A 79 -4.73 -2.02 6.28
CA SER A 79 -3.47 -2.28 5.56
C SER A 79 -2.77 -3.60 5.92
N SER A 80 -3.28 -4.37 6.88
CA SER A 80 -2.84 -5.76 7.15
C SER A 80 -3.97 -6.77 7.03
N ARG A 81 -5.17 -6.31 6.65
CA ARG A 81 -6.41 -7.11 6.56
C ARG A 81 -7.02 -7.06 5.16
N SER A 82 -6.20 -6.84 4.16
CA SER A 82 -6.59 -6.86 2.75
C SER A 82 -6.65 -8.29 2.21
N SER A 83 -7.07 -8.46 0.96
CA SER A 83 -6.98 -9.73 0.25
C SER A 83 -5.54 -10.15 -0.08
N LYS A 84 -4.54 -9.33 0.27
CA LYS A 84 -3.11 -9.51 -0.06
C LYS A 84 -2.82 -9.59 -1.56
N LEU A 85 -3.74 -9.10 -2.36
CA LEU A 85 -3.62 -9.06 -3.82
C LEU A 85 -3.19 -7.67 -4.28
N VAL A 86 -2.13 -7.61 -5.07
CA VAL A 86 -1.76 -6.46 -5.88
C VAL A 86 -2.33 -6.72 -7.28
N HIS A 87 -3.65 -6.47 -7.42
CA HIS A 87 -4.38 -6.84 -8.63
C HIS A 87 -4.55 -5.65 -9.58
N GLY A 88 -4.48 -5.93 -10.89
CA GLY A 88 -4.72 -4.93 -11.93
C GLY A 88 -6.20 -4.57 -12.13
N GLY A 89 -7.09 -5.08 -11.28
CA GLY A 89 -8.50 -4.66 -11.26
C GLY A 89 -9.34 -5.16 -12.43
N LEU A 90 -9.26 -6.43 -12.77
CA LEU A 90 -10.12 -7.06 -13.80
C LEU A 90 -11.63 -6.75 -13.57
N ARG A 91 -12.04 -6.58 -12.30
CA ARG A 91 -13.40 -6.15 -11.93
C ARG A 91 -13.73 -4.76 -12.47
N TYR A 92 -12.80 -3.82 -12.47
CA TYR A 92 -13.01 -2.47 -12.97
C TYR A 92 -13.21 -2.44 -14.49
N LEU A 93 -12.57 -3.39 -15.19
CA LEU A 93 -12.79 -3.58 -16.62
C LEU A 93 -14.24 -3.99 -16.91
N LYS A 94 -14.81 -4.91 -16.11
CA LYS A 94 -16.22 -5.29 -16.18
C LYS A 94 -17.17 -4.10 -15.95
N GLU A 95 -16.76 -3.14 -15.13
CA GLU A 95 -17.50 -1.90 -14.86
C GLU A 95 -17.25 -0.80 -15.91
N GLY A 96 -16.47 -1.08 -16.98
CA GLY A 96 -16.13 -0.10 -18.03
C GLY A 96 -15.10 0.95 -17.61
N ARG A 97 -14.44 0.81 -16.47
CA ARG A 97 -13.48 1.77 -15.91
C ARG A 97 -12.07 1.55 -16.46
N LEU A 98 -11.90 1.73 -17.78
CA LEU A 98 -10.64 1.43 -18.48
C LEU A 98 -9.42 2.21 -17.93
N ARG A 99 -9.60 3.49 -17.58
CA ARG A 99 -8.49 4.29 -17.00
C ARG A 99 -8.01 3.71 -15.68
N LEU A 100 -8.94 3.41 -14.78
CA LEU A 100 -8.61 2.84 -13.47
C LEU A 100 -7.93 1.47 -13.61
N THR A 101 -8.41 0.61 -14.53
CA THR A 101 -7.77 -0.68 -14.82
C THR A 101 -6.35 -0.49 -15.34
N ARG A 102 -6.15 0.44 -16.30
CA ARG A 102 -4.82 0.73 -16.83
C ARG A 102 -3.85 1.21 -15.75
N ASP A 103 -4.30 2.12 -14.89
CA ASP A 103 -3.46 2.67 -13.83
C ASP A 103 -3.12 1.59 -12.79
N ALA A 104 -4.11 0.77 -12.38
CA ALA A 104 -3.90 -0.34 -11.46
C ALA A 104 -2.94 -1.41 -12.02
N VAL A 105 -3.08 -1.76 -13.30
CA VAL A 105 -2.19 -2.73 -13.97
C VAL A 105 -0.75 -2.21 -14.05
N ARG A 106 -0.56 -0.94 -14.41
CA ARG A 106 0.77 -0.32 -14.48
C ARG A 106 1.43 -0.26 -13.12
N GLU A 107 0.68 0.11 -12.09
CA GLU A 107 1.18 0.15 -10.71
C GLU A 107 1.58 -1.25 -10.22
N ARG A 108 0.79 -2.29 -10.56
CA ARG A 108 1.16 -3.67 -10.27
C ARG A 108 2.49 -4.07 -10.94
N GLU A 109 2.65 -3.79 -12.24
CA GLU A 109 3.89 -4.12 -12.95
C GLU A 109 5.10 -3.39 -12.36
N GLN A 110 4.91 -2.12 -11.96
CA GLN A 110 5.95 -1.35 -11.28
C GLN A 110 6.30 -1.98 -9.92
N LEU A 111 5.31 -2.33 -9.12
CA LEU A 111 5.51 -2.96 -7.82
C LEU A 111 6.21 -4.32 -7.92
N LEU A 112 5.91 -5.12 -8.97
CA LEU A 112 6.62 -6.38 -9.24
C LEU A 112 8.12 -6.17 -9.53
N GLN A 113 8.47 -5.04 -10.15
CA GLN A 113 9.86 -4.66 -10.42
C GLN A 113 10.56 -4.09 -9.18
N ASP A 114 9.89 -3.23 -8.43
CA ASP A 114 10.47 -2.50 -7.30
C ASP A 114 10.52 -3.32 -6.00
N GLY A 115 9.67 -4.34 -5.88
CA GLY A 115 9.49 -5.13 -4.67
C GLY A 115 9.79 -6.63 -4.82
N PRO A 116 10.93 -7.06 -5.40
CA PRO A 116 11.24 -8.48 -5.53
C PRO A 116 11.30 -9.15 -4.14
N GLY A 117 10.66 -10.34 -3.99
CA GLY A 117 10.53 -11.05 -2.71
C GLY A 117 9.51 -10.46 -1.73
N LEU A 118 8.84 -9.39 -2.12
CA LEU A 118 7.72 -8.78 -1.37
C LEU A 118 6.44 -8.77 -2.21
N ILE A 119 6.57 -8.51 -3.50
CA ILE A 119 5.50 -8.60 -4.49
C ILE A 119 5.83 -9.78 -5.40
N GLU A 120 4.97 -10.79 -5.41
CA GLU A 120 5.21 -12.03 -6.14
C GLU A 120 4.12 -12.27 -7.17
N PRO A 121 4.46 -12.74 -8.39
CA PRO A 121 3.47 -13.08 -9.38
C PRO A 121 2.64 -14.28 -8.92
N VAL A 122 1.34 -14.25 -9.18
CA VAL A 122 0.40 -15.34 -8.93
C VAL A 122 -0.50 -15.56 -10.12
N ASP A 123 -0.83 -16.80 -10.39
CA ASP A 123 -1.79 -17.16 -11.41
C ASP A 123 -3.17 -17.41 -10.81
N PHE A 124 -4.19 -16.82 -11.44
CA PHE A 124 -5.59 -17.07 -11.14
C PHE A 124 -6.20 -18.00 -12.16
N LEU A 125 -7.07 -18.88 -11.67
CA LEU A 125 -7.88 -19.77 -12.48
C LEU A 125 -9.31 -19.27 -12.47
N LEU A 126 -9.87 -19.01 -13.66
CA LEU A 126 -11.22 -18.56 -13.88
C LEU A 126 -11.98 -19.65 -14.65
N ALA A 127 -12.80 -20.42 -13.93
CA ALA A 127 -13.62 -21.46 -14.53
C ALA A 127 -14.74 -20.87 -15.39
N THR A 128 -15.11 -21.58 -16.47
CA THR A 128 -16.28 -21.29 -17.29
C THR A 128 -17.21 -22.50 -17.30
N TYR A 129 -18.50 -22.25 -17.07
CA TYR A 129 -19.53 -23.28 -16.99
C TYR A 129 -20.59 -23.07 -18.08
N ASP A 130 -21.19 -24.17 -18.53
CA ASP A 130 -22.27 -24.13 -19.50
C ASP A 130 -23.46 -23.31 -18.96
N GLY A 131 -24.00 -22.45 -19.83
CA GLY A 131 -25.13 -21.57 -19.48
C GLY A 131 -24.80 -20.38 -18.59
N GLU A 132 -23.57 -20.25 -18.04
CA GLU A 132 -23.17 -19.09 -17.23
C GLU A 132 -22.88 -17.83 -18.06
N ARG A 133 -23.16 -16.68 -17.45
CA ARG A 133 -22.82 -15.36 -18.01
C ARG A 133 -21.92 -14.58 -17.05
N PRO A 134 -20.83 -13.97 -17.55
CA PRO A 134 -20.38 -13.91 -18.95
C PRO A 134 -19.75 -15.23 -19.42
N GLY A 135 -20.06 -15.64 -20.64
CA GLY A 135 -19.49 -16.85 -21.25
C GLY A 135 -18.04 -16.67 -21.69
N ARG A 136 -17.44 -17.77 -22.18
CA ARG A 136 -16.03 -17.88 -22.61
C ARG A 136 -15.55 -16.74 -23.51
N LEU A 137 -16.33 -16.32 -24.51
CA LEU A 137 -15.93 -15.26 -25.46
C LEU A 137 -15.76 -13.90 -24.76
N VAL A 138 -16.66 -13.58 -23.84
CA VAL A 138 -16.59 -12.31 -23.08
C VAL A 138 -15.39 -12.30 -22.14
N TYR A 139 -15.11 -13.42 -21.46
CA TYR A 139 -13.90 -13.54 -20.66
C TYR A 139 -12.62 -13.43 -21.49
N SER A 140 -12.58 -14.09 -22.68
CA SER A 140 -11.44 -13.99 -23.59
C SER A 140 -11.20 -12.55 -24.04
N ALA A 141 -12.24 -11.84 -24.46
CA ALA A 141 -12.13 -10.43 -24.86
C ALA A 141 -11.67 -9.54 -23.69
N GLY A 142 -12.25 -9.73 -22.49
CA GLY A 142 -11.87 -8.98 -21.30
C GLY A 142 -10.41 -9.21 -20.89
N LEU A 143 -9.95 -10.45 -20.87
CA LEU A 143 -8.55 -10.78 -20.54
C LEU A 143 -7.57 -10.30 -21.61
N THR A 144 -7.98 -10.30 -22.91
CA THR A 144 -7.18 -9.71 -23.99
C THR A 144 -6.98 -8.21 -23.77
N ILE A 145 -8.05 -7.47 -23.42
CA ILE A 145 -7.94 -6.04 -23.10
C ILE A 145 -7.05 -5.84 -21.87
N TYR A 146 -7.21 -6.69 -20.86
CA TYR A 146 -6.41 -6.65 -19.63
C TYR A 146 -4.91 -6.81 -19.92
N ASP A 147 -4.53 -7.79 -20.73
CA ASP A 147 -3.14 -8.03 -21.15
C ASP A 147 -2.58 -6.87 -22.00
N LEU A 148 -3.39 -6.30 -22.90
CA LEU A 148 -3.02 -5.12 -23.67
C LEU A 148 -2.73 -3.90 -22.78
N LEU A 149 -3.53 -3.70 -21.73
CA LEU A 149 -3.31 -2.63 -20.76
C LEU A 149 -2.06 -2.86 -19.92
N ALA A 150 -1.72 -4.15 -19.65
CA ALA A 150 -0.50 -4.57 -18.96
C ALA A 150 0.76 -4.51 -19.84
N LEU A 151 0.60 -4.38 -21.17
CA LEU A 151 1.66 -4.59 -22.15
C LEU A 151 2.36 -5.97 -22.00
N ARG A 152 1.63 -6.92 -21.48
CA ARG A 152 2.14 -8.26 -21.15
C ARG A 152 1.07 -9.30 -21.41
N TRP A 153 1.39 -10.30 -22.26
CA TRP A 153 0.47 -11.40 -22.53
C TRP A 153 0.58 -12.46 -21.44
N SER A 154 -0.45 -12.62 -20.62
CA SER A 154 -0.45 -13.51 -19.45
C SER A 154 -1.58 -14.54 -19.45
N HIS A 155 -2.70 -14.27 -20.13
CA HIS A 155 -3.82 -15.20 -20.09
C HIS A 155 -3.71 -16.34 -21.10
N ARG A 156 -4.24 -17.51 -20.71
CA ARG A 156 -4.36 -18.69 -21.55
C ARG A 156 -5.65 -19.44 -21.23
N TYR A 157 -6.34 -19.91 -22.27
CA TYR A 157 -7.48 -20.81 -22.13
C TYR A 157 -7.01 -22.27 -22.05
N TYR A 158 -7.64 -23.04 -21.18
CA TYR A 158 -7.43 -24.47 -20.99
C TYR A 158 -8.74 -25.22 -21.24
N SER A 159 -8.64 -26.38 -21.93
CA SER A 159 -9.76 -27.27 -22.17
C SER A 159 -10.32 -27.81 -20.86
N THR A 160 -11.52 -28.39 -20.90
CA THR A 160 -12.15 -29.01 -19.72
C THR A 160 -11.23 -30.03 -19.06
N LEU A 161 -10.54 -30.88 -19.84
CA LEU A 161 -9.65 -31.91 -19.30
C LEU A 161 -8.45 -31.28 -18.58
N ASP A 162 -7.75 -30.35 -19.24
CA ASP A 162 -6.57 -29.68 -18.68
C ASP A 162 -6.95 -28.87 -17.45
N PHE A 163 -8.08 -28.16 -17.48
CA PHE A 163 -8.53 -27.33 -16.37
C PHE A 163 -8.93 -28.18 -15.15
N LYS A 164 -9.52 -29.36 -15.36
CA LYS A 164 -9.80 -30.33 -14.29
C LYS A 164 -8.53 -30.82 -13.58
N LEU A 165 -7.45 -31.01 -14.33
CA LEU A 165 -6.16 -31.40 -13.75
C LEU A 165 -5.55 -30.27 -12.89
N MET A 166 -5.76 -29.01 -13.27
CA MET A 166 -5.28 -27.84 -12.54
C MET A 166 -6.13 -27.48 -11.32
N ALA A 167 -7.43 -27.73 -11.38
CA ALA A 167 -8.41 -27.26 -10.41
C ALA A 167 -9.44 -28.37 -10.05
N GLY A 168 -8.94 -29.55 -9.69
CA GLY A 168 -9.75 -30.73 -9.39
C GLY A 168 -10.76 -30.59 -8.26
N GLN A 169 -10.57 -29.60 -7.37
CA GLN A 169 -11.48 -29.28 -6.27
C GLN A 169 -12.75 -28.51 -6.70
N LEU A 170 -12.80 -28.01 -7.94
CA LEU A 170 -13.97 -27.30 -8.44
C LEU A 170 -15.08 -28.26 -8.88
N THR A 171 -16.32 -27.77 -8.90
CA THR A 171 -17.47 -28.52 -9.43
C THR A 171 -17.20 -28.90 -10.88
N GLN A 172 -17.35 -30.20 -11.19
CA GLN A 172 -17.05 -30.75 -12.51
C GLN A 172 -18.23 -30.76 -13.46
N GLU A 173 -19.46 -30.68 -12.92
CA GLU A 173 -20.70 -30.65 -13.69
C GLU A 173 -20.83 -29.33 -14.44
N GLY A 174 -21.08 -29.40 -15.73
CA GLY A 174 -21.20 -28.22 -16.61
C GLY A 174 -19.88 -27.47 -16.87
N LEU A 175 -18.73 -27.96 -16.39
CA LEU A 175 -17.44 -27.28 -16.61
C LEU A 175 -17.02 -27.39 -18.09
N GLU A 176 -16.92 -26.24 -18.76
CA GLU A 176 -16.45 -26.13 -20.16
C GLU A 176 -14.93 -25.97 -20.29
N GLY A 177 -14.26 -25.57 -19.20
CA GLY A 177 -12.84 -25.26 -19.14
C GLY A 177 -12.59 -23.99 -18.34
N GLY A 178 -11.52 -23.25 -18.65
CA GLY A 178 -11.24 -22.00 -17.95
C GLY A 178 -10.01 -21.27 -18.44
N PHE A 179 -9.81 -20.11 -17.88
CA PHE A 179 -8.66 -19.27 -18.15
C PHE A 179 -7.71 -19.26 -16.97
N ARG A 180 -6.42 -19.28 -17.27
CA ARG A 180 -5.37 -18.84 -16.34
C ARG A 180 -5.00 -17.42 -16.74
N TYR A 181 -4.86 -16.52 -15.76
CA TYR A 181 -4.33 -15.16 -15.98
C TYR A 181 -3.45 -14.73 -14.80
N GLY A 182 -2.46 -13.87 -15.10
CA GLY A 182 -1.49 -13.43 -14.10
C GLY A 182 -1.97 -12.21 -13.32
N ASP A 183 -1.66 -12.22 -12.03
CA ASP A 183 -1.80 -11.07 -11.12
C ASP A 183 -0.65 -11.09 -10.12
N ALA A 184 -0.73 -10.44 -8.96
CA ALA A 184 0.31 -10.46 -7.97
C ALA A 184 -0.21 -10.57 -6.53
N LEU A 185 0.62 -11.15 -5.66
CA LEU A 185 0.43 -11.24 -4.21
C LEU A 185 1.44 -10.36 -3.49
N THR A 186 1.09 -9.93 -2.30
CA THR A 186 2.00 -9.28 -1.36
C THR A 186 1.68 -9.64 0.09
N ASP A 187 2.65 -9.49 0.97
CA ASP A 187 2.39 -9.29 2.39
C ASP A 187 2.12 -7.81 2.61
N ASP A 188 0.86 -7.46 2.77
CA ASP A 188 0.38 -6.08 2.85
C ASP A 188 0.99 -5.30 4.03
N ALA A 189 1.16 -5.93 5.18
CA ALA A 189 1.80 -5.31 6.34
C ALA A 189 3.29 -5.05 6.09
N ARG A 190 4.00 -6.00 5.48
CA ARG A 190 5.41 -5.84 5.10
C ARG A 190 5.59 -4.77 4.02
N LEU A 191 4.63 -4.62 3.10
CA LEU A 191 4.66 -3.55 2.10
C LEU A 191 4.59 -2.17 2.76
N VAL A 192 3.67 -1.97 3.72
CA VAL A 192 3.59 -0.72 4.49
C VAL A 192 4.90 -0.45 5.23
N LEU A 193 5.43 -1.46 5.94
CA LEU A 193 6.70 -1.32 6.67
C LEU A 193 7.87 -0.98 5.73
N ARG A 194 7.91 -1.54 4.52
CA ARG A 194 8.91 -1.21 3.50
C ARG A 194 8.84 0.26 3.11
N VAL A 195 7.64 0.77 2.83
CA VAL A 195 7.43 2.18 2.45
C VAL A 195 7.82 3.13 3.59
N ILE A 196 7.43 2.83 4.84
CA ILE A 196 7.83 3.63 6.01
C ILE A 196 9.35 3.62 6.20
N ARG A 197 9.98 2.44 6.08
CA ARG A 197 11.44 2.31 6.22
C ARG A 197 12.21 3.11 5.16
N GLU A 198 11.73 3.14 3.94
CA GLU A 198 12.30 3.97 2.87
C GLU A 198 12.21 5.46 3.22
N ALA A 199 11.06 5.91 3.72
CA ALA A 199 10.90 7.28 4.18
C ALA A 199 11.84 7.63 5.34
N VAL A 200 11.95 6.73 6.34
CA VAL A 200 12.87 6.91 7.48
C VAL A 200 14.32 6.94 7.04
N ALA A 201 14.73 6.09 6.09
CA ALA A 201 16.06 6.13 5.49
C ALA A 201 16.31 7.45 4.74
N GLY A 202 15.26 8.06 4.17
CA GLY A 202 15.29 9.39 3.55
C GLY A 202 15.27 10.57 4.55
N GLY A 203 15.19 10.31 5.86
CA GLY A 203 15.23 11.32 6.91
C GLY A 203 13.91 11.61 7.63
N ALA A 204 12.82 10.94 7.26
CA ALA A 204 11.55 11.03 8.00
C ALA A 204 11.64 10.46 9.42
N THR A 205 10.72 10.86 10.27
CA THR A 205 10.52 10.24 11.57
C THR A 205 9.19 9.50 11.59
N ALA A 206 9.19 8.26 12.10
CA ALA A 206 7.98 7.48 12.29
C ALA A 206 8.01 6.74 13.61
N ILE A 207 6.90 6.78 14.35
CA ILE A 207 6.74 6.15 15.65
C ILE A 207 5.36 5.48 15.75
N ASN A 208 5.34 4.23 16.21
CA ASN A 208 4.13 3.47 16.51
C ASN A 208 3.82 3.49 18.02
N TYR A 209 2.70 2.90 18.44
CA TYR A 209 2.20 2.91 19.83
C TYR A 209 2.17 4.31 20.43
N THR A 210 1.90 5.31 19.60
CA THR A 210 1.83 6.73 19.97
C THR A 210 0.53 7.29 19.43
N ARG A 211 -0.38 7.66 20.34
CA ARG A 211 -1.72 8.12 20.00
C ARG A 211 -1.77 9.64 19.90
N ALA A 212 -2.36 10.15 18.82
CA ALA A 212 -2.75 11.55 18.71
C ALA A 212 -4.10 11.74 19.41
N GLU A 213 -4.16 12.60 20.44
CA GLU A 213 -5.35 12.81 21.26
C GLU A 213 -6.11 14.09 20.89
N GLY A 214 -5.42 15.06 20.31
CA GLY A 214 -6.06 16.34 19.97
C GLY A 214 -5.16 17.23 19.16
N VAL A 215 -5.79 18.24 18.53
CA VAL A 215 -5.12 19.25 17.72
C VAL A 215 -4.96 20.52 18.53
N ILE A 216 -3.75 21.08 18.56
CA ILE A 216 -3.46 22.37 19.16
C ILE A 216 -3.77 23.46 18.14
N LYS A 217 -4.55 24.48 18.52
CA LYS A 217 -4.91 25.60 17.65
C LYS A 217 -4.49 26.92 18.28
N ASP A 218 -4.17 27.89 17.42
CA ASP A 218 -3.97 29.28 17.83
C ASP A 218 -5.32 30.02 18.09
N SER A 219 -5.22 31.28 18.48
CA SER A 219 -6.41 32.17 18.73
C SER A 219 -7.27 32.36 17.47
N ASN A 220 -6.73 32.13 16.27
CA ASN A 220 -7.42 32.27 14.99
C ASN A 220 -8.01 30.93 14.50
N GLY A 221 -7.79 29.84 15.25
CA GLY A 221 -8.24 28.49 14.88
C GLY A 221 -7.30 27.71 13.95
N HIS A 222 -6.13 28.24 13.60
CA HIS A 222 -5.14 27.54 12.80
C HIS A 222 -4.44 26.45 13.61
N VAL A 223 -4.21 25.31 12.97
CA VAL A 223 -3.49 24.17 13.57
C VAL A 223 -2.04 24.55 13.81
N GLN A 224 -1.60 24.41 15.06
CA GLN A 224 -0.23 24.67 15.50
C GLN A 224 0.50 23.38 15.90
N GLY A 225 -0.22 22.30 16.18
CA GLY A 225 0.38 21.06 16.61
C GLY A 225 -0.62 19.98 16.98
N VAL A 226 -0.13 18.94 17.62
CA VAL A 226 -0.90 17.75 18.04
C VAL A 226 -0.43 17.30 19.42
N HIS A 227 -1.38 16.96 20.29
CA HIS A 227 -1.07 16.28 21.56
C HIS A 227 -0.84 14.78 21.30
N LEU A 228 0.29 14.27 21.79
CA LEU A 228 0.64 12.86 21.68
C LEU A 228 0.70 12.20 23.06
N TYR A 229 0.31 10.93 23.07
CA TYR A 229 0.34 10.05 24.23
C TYR A 229 1.05 8.74 23.86
N ASP A 230 2.00 8.30 24.73
CA ASP A 230 2.78 7.05 24.59
C ASP A 230 2.08 5.89 25.30
#